data_804005cb6b9f7c7b0d2bd8160e5898ec
#
_entry.id   804005cb6b9f7c7b0d2bd8160e5898ec
#
_cell.length_a   1.000
_cell.length_b   1.000
_cell.length_c   1.000
_cell.angle_alpha   90.00
_cell.angle_beta   90.00
_cell.angle_gamma   90.00
#
_symmetry.space_group_name_H-M   'P 1'
#
loop_
_entity.id
_entity.type
_entity.pdbx_description
1 polymer ?
#
loop_
_entity_poly.entity_id
_entity_poly.type
_entity_poly.pdbx_seq_one_letter_code
_entity_poly.pdbx_strand_id
1 'polypeptide(L)'
;MSIKPVHVARIKSGVKNHEFRKYVPSRGVDRLWVYTSSPVCALEYVVDIDKIVAYPDKIAEDGYGNVEFNIGQKEAPYAYHIKSLYRLKKPIHLDELREKFKFTAPQSFFYLDSNVKLKEYLESVEVERVI
;
A
#
# COMPACT_ATOMS: atom_id res chain seq x y z
N MET A 1 -5.28 -0.37 1.68
CA MET A 1 -4.96 0.33 0.40
C MET A 1 -4.89 -0.67 -0.73
N SER A 2 -5.55 -0.40 -1.83
CA SER A 2 -5.51 -1.27 -3.01
C SER A 2 -4.35 -0.88 -3.92
N ILE A 3 -3.54 -1.87 -4.31
CA ILE A 3 -2.40 -1.66 -5.23
C ILE A 3 -2.48 -2.71 -6.34
N LYS A 4 -2.23 -2.30 -7.58
CA LYS A 4 -2.23 -3.21 -8.73
C LYS A 4 -1.07 -4.21 -8.64
N PRO A 5 -1.25 -5.46 -9.11
CA PRO A 5 -0.19 -6.48 -9.06
C PRO A 5 1.13 -6.04 -9.69
N VAL A 6 1.10 -5.30 -10.79
CA VAL A 6 2.31 -4.82 -11.46
C VAL A 6 3.11 -3.90 -10.55
N HIS A 7 2.46 -3.05 -9.78
CA HIS A 7 3.14 -2.14 -8.85
C HIS A 7 3.63 -2.89 -7.60
N VAL A 8 2.87 -3.86 -7.11
CA VAL A 8 3.33 -4.73 -6.02
C VAL A 8 4.62 -5.45 -6.42
N ALA A 9 4.66 -6.00 -7.64
CA ALA A 9 5.85 -6.68 -8.16
C ALA A 9 7.06 -5.72 -8.25
N ARG A 10 6.86 -4.47 -8.65
CA ARG A 10 7.91 -3.46 -8.70
C ARG A 10 8.44 -3.08 -7.31
N ILE A 11 7.56 -3.01 -6.33
CA ILE A 11 7.97 -2.78 -4.93
C ILE A 11 8.79 -3.96 -4.43
N LYS A 12 8.31 -5.18 -4.69
CA LYS A 12 8.97 -6.42 -4.27
C LYS A 12 10.37 -6.55 -4.84
N SER A 13 10.56 -6.15 -6.10
CA SER A 13 11.87 -6.21 -6.77
C SER A 13 12.82 -5.07 -6.36
N GLY A 14 12.33 -4.07 -5.63
CA GLY A 14 13.11 -2.89 -5.26
C GLY A 14 13.15 -1.80 -6.33
N VAL A 15 12.56 -2.02 -7.49
CA VAL A 15 12.53 -1.03 -8.59
C VAL A 15 11.68 0.17 -8.22
N LYS A 16 10.61 -0.03 -7.45
CA LYS A 16 9.69 1.02 -7.01
C LYS A 16 9.88 1.24 -5.51
N ASN A 17 10.28 2.45 -5.11
CA ASN A 17 10.49 2.81 -3.71
C ASN A 17 9.53 3.87 -3.20
N HIS A 18 8.57 4.32 -4.03
CA HIS A 18 7.50 5.21 -3.63
C HIS A 18 6.18 4.76 -4.21
N GLU A 19 5.11 4.89 -3.43
CA GLU A 19 3.74 4.74 -3.93
C GLU A 19 3.16 6.12 -4.14
N PHE A 20 2.56 6.35 -5.31
CA PHE A 20 2.03 7.67 -5.69
C PHE A 20 0.52 7.67 -5.56
N ARG A 21 -0.02 8.67 -4.84
CA ARG A 21 -1.46 8.77 -4.57
C ARG A 21 -1.97 10.20 -4.71
N LYS A 22 -3.27 10.31 -4.98
CA LYS A 22 -3.96 11.60 -5.10
C LYS A 22 -4.25 12.24 -3.75
N TYR A 23 -4.31 11.44 -2.69
CA TYR A 23 -4.73 11.86 -1.35
C TYR A 23 -3.74 11.35 -0.31
N VAL A 24 -3.68 12.07 0.82
CA VAL A 24 -2.97 11.58 2.00
C VAL A 24 -3.97 11.31 3.11
N PRO A 25 -3.71 10.34 4.00
CA PRO A 25 -4.53 10.15 5.18
C PRO A 25 -4.52 11.41 6.06
N SER A 26 -5.68 11.80 6.57
CA SER A 26 -5.79 12.95 7.49
C SER A 26 -5.18 12.66 8.86
N ARG A 27 -5.01 11.38 9.19
CA ARG A 27 -4.32 10.90 10.40
C ARG A 27 -2.93 10.41 10.03
N GLY A 28 -1.97 10.54 10.94
CA GLY A 28 -0.63 9.99 10.74
C GLY A 28 -0.70 8.47 10.54
N VAL A 29 -0.10 7.99 9.46
CA VAL A 29 -0.09 6.57 9.11
C VAL A 29 1.33 6.19 8.75
N ASP A 30 1.83 5.09 9.33
CA ASP A 30 3.16 4.56 9.08
C ASP A 30 3.12 3.13 8.51
N ARG A 31 1.96 2.52 8.43
CA ARG A 31 1.79 1.15 7.91
C ARG A 31 0.57 1.05 7.02
N LEU A 32 0.78 0.46 5.85
CA LEU A 32 -0.27 0.22 4.86
C LEU A 32 -0.47 -1.28 4.68
N TRP A 33 -1.68 -1.76 4.96
CA TRP A 33 -2.08 -3.11 4.61
C TRP A 33 -2.52 -3.12 3.16
N VAL A 34 -1.85 -3.93 2.34
CA VAL A 34 -2.00 -3.88 0.89
C VAL A 34 -2.92 -4.99 0.39
N TYR A 35 -4.04 -4.57 -0.19
CA TYR A 35 -4.91 -5.44 -0.96
C TYR A 35 -4.42 -5.40 -2.41
N THR A 36 -3.92 -6.54 -2.89
CA THR A 36 -3.48 -6.66 -4.28
C THR A 36 -4.72 -6.87 -5.16
N SER A 37 -4.95 -5.93 -6.06
CA SER A 37 -6.19 -5.92 -6.86
C SER A 37 -6.20 -7.02 -7.93
N SER A 38 -7.29 -7.07 -8.70
CA SER A 38 -7.51 -8.07 -9.74
C SER A 38 -6.29 -8.22 -10.66
N PRO A 39 -5.92 -9.44 -11.06
CA PRO A 39 -6.63 -10.70 -10.84
C PRO A 39 -6.32 -11.41 -9.53
N VAL A 40 -5.44 -10.90 -8.70
CA VAL A 40 -5.04 -11.56 -7.44
C VAL A 40 -6.15 -11.51 -6.40
N CYS A 41 -6.72 -10.35 -6.15
CA CYS A 41 -7.84 -10.14 -5.24
C CYS A 41 -7.59 -10.72 -3.84
N ALA A 42 -6.51 -10.29 -3.20
CA ALA A 42 -6.14 -10.76 -1.87
C ALA A 42 -5.38 -9.71 -1.06
N LEU A 43 -5.56 -9.73 0.25
CA LEU A 43 -4.72 -8.99 1.19
C LEU A 43 -3.44 -9.80 1.40
N GLU A 44 -2.31 -9.31 0.86
CA GLU A 44 -1.08 -10.09 0.76
C GLU A 44 0.13 -9.46 1.44
N TYR A 45 0.19 -8.14 1.49
CA TYR A 45 1.40 -7.42 1.89
C TYR A 45 1.14 -6.34 2.90
N VAL A 46 2.20 -5.97 3.60
CA VAL A 46 2.24 -4.82 4.48
C VAL A 46 3.42 -3.95 4.05
N VAL A 47 3.17 -2.68 3.86
CA VAL A 47 4.19 -1.70 3.53
C VAL A 47 4.34 -0.74 4.70
N ASP A 48 5.55 -0.61 5.23
CA ASP A 48 5.86 0.45 6.18
C ASP A 48 6.39 1.65 5.41
N ILE A 49 5.88 2.82 5.75
CA ILE A 49 6.27 4.09 5.15
C ILE A 49 6.85 5.00 6.24
N ASP A 50 7.79 5.87 5.88
CA ASP A 50 8.42 6.79 6.84
C ASP A 50 8.15 8.26 6.53
N LYS A 51 7.77 8.59 5.31
CA LYS A 51 7.42 9.97 4.96
C LYS A 51 6.55 10.04 3.71
N ILE A 52 5.78 11.10 3.60
CA ILE A 52 4.99 11.44 2.42
C ILE A 52 5.46 12.80 1.93
N VAL A 53 5.85 12.86 0.66
CA VAL A 53 6.32 14.08 0.01
C VAL A 53 5.24 14.60 -0.92
N ALA A 54 4.93 15.89 -0.82
CA ALA A 54 3.93 16.54 -1.67
C ALA A 54 4.63 17.33 -2.77
N TYR A 55 4.21 17.13 -4.03
CA TYR A 55 4.67 17.97 -5.14
C TYR A 55 4.35 19.44 -4.84
N PRO A 56 5.24 20.41 -5.08
CA PRO A 56 6.46 20.34 -5.91
C PRO A 56 7.76 19.96 -5.17
N ASP A 57 7.69 19.54 -3.91
CA ASP A 57 8.87 19.02 -3.25
C ASP A 57 9.34 17.76 -4.00
N LYS A 58 10.63 17.53 -4.00
CA LYS A 58 11.24 16.49 -4.81
C LYS A 58 11.70 15.30 -3.99
N ILE A 59 11.76 14.15 -4.66
CA ILE A 59 12.30 12.89 -4.13
C ILE A 59 13.52 12.48 -4.95
N ALA A 60 14.32 11.56 -4.42
CA ALA A 60 15.46 11.00 -5.15
C ALA A 60 14.97 10.29 -6.42
N GLU A 61 15.71 10.42 -7.51
CA GLU A 61 15.34 9.85 -8.83
C GLU A 61 15.93 8.46 -9.02
N ASP A 62 15.78 7.62 -8.00
CA ASP A 62 16.35 6.28 -7.92
C ASP A 62 15.30 5.17 -7.96
N GLY A 63 14.08 5.47 -8.37
CA GLY A 63 13.00 4.50 -8.43
C GLY A 63 12.01 4.77 -9.55
N TYR A 64 11.18 3.76 -9.81
CA TYR A 64 10.14 3.82 -10.84
C TYR A 64 9.15 4.96 -10.55
N GLY A 65 8.99 5.85 -11.52
CA GLY A 65 8.05 6.96 -11.45
C GLY A 65 8.55 8.20 -10.72
N ASN A 66 9.74 8.17 -10.14
CA ASN A 66 10.26 9.28 -9.33
C ASN A 66 10.56 10.53 -10.17
N VAL A 67 11.11 10.34 -11.37
CA VAL A 67 11.38 11.45 -12.29
C VAL A 67 10.07 12.13 -12.68
N GLU A 68 9.07 11.35 -13.07
CA GLU A 68 7.76 11.85 -13.48
C GLU A 68 7.06 12.60 -12.34
N PHE A 69 7.22 12.12 -11.11
CA PHE A 69 6.71 12.83 -9.94
C PHE A 69 7.37 14.20 -9.78
N ASN A 70 8.70 14.24 -9.86
CA ASN A 70 9.47 15.48 -9.65
C ASN A 70 9.17 16.56 -10.68
N ILE A 71 8.87 16.17 -11.92
CA ILE A 71 8.54 17.12 -12.99
C ILE A 71 7.03 17.37 -13.14
N GLY A 72 6.22 16.85 -12.23
CA GLY A 72 4.79 17.12 -12.21
C GLY A 72 3.97 16.37 -13.25
N GLN A 73 4.49 15.28 -13.83
CA GLN A 73 3.77 14.48 -14.82
C GLN A 73 2.85 13.42 -14.20
N LYS A 74 2.93 13.20 -12.88
CA LYS A 74 2.01 12.30 -12.18
C LYS A 74 0.70 13.01 -11.89
N GLU A 75 -0.42 12.32 -12.09
CA GLU A 75 -1.71 12.81 -11.62
C GLU A 75 -1.82 12.77 -10.09
N ALA A 76 -0.95 11.99 -9.45
CA ALA A 76 -0.88 11.82 -8.02
C ALA A 76 0.19 12.74 -7.43
N PRO A 77 -0.19 13.80 -6.67
CA PRO A 77 0.77 14.78 -6.16
C PRO A 77 1.47 14.36 -4.87
N TYR A 78 1.23 13.15 -4.36
CA TYR A 78 1.83 12.66 -3.12
C TYR A 78 2.64 11.41 -3.37
N ALA A 79 3.87 11.37 -2.84
CA ALA A 79 4.78 10.24 -2.92
C ALA A 79 5.02 9.68 -1.53
N TYR A 80 4.62 8.43 -1.30
CA TYR A 80 4.79 7.71 -0.04
C TYR A 80 6.07 6.91 -0.11
N HIS A 81 7.07 7.26 0.69
CA HIS A 81 8.35 6.53 0.70
C HIS A 81 8.19 5.17 1.38
N ILE A 82 8.56 4.11 0.65
CA ILE A 82 8.47 2.74 1.13
C ILE A 82 9.75 2.41 1.91
N LYS A 83 9.59 2.19 3.22
CA LYS A 83 10.67 1.84 4.12
C LYS A 83 10.94 0.33 4.08
N SER A 84 9.88 -0.48 4.10
CA SER A 84 9.99 -1.93 4.10
C SER A 84 8.72 -2.58 3.58
N LEU A 85 8.85 -3.82 3.12
CA LEU A 85 7.76 -4.64 2.62
C LEU A 85 7.76 -5.97 3.37
N TYR A 86 6.60 -6.36 3.86
CA TYR A 86 6.35 -7.66 4.48
C TYR A 86 5.26 -8.38 3.71
N ARG A 87 5.32 -9.70 3.70
CA ARG A 87 4.29 -10.55 3.11
C ARG A 87 3.54 -11.27 4.23
N LEU A 88 2.21 -11.34 4.13
CA LEU A 88 1.42 -12.19 5.02
C LEU A 88 1.76 -13.65 4.70
N LYS A 89 2.07 -14.43 5.73
CA LYS A 89 2.33 -15.88 5.54
C LYS A 89 1.12 -16.59 4.97
N LYS A 90 -0.09 -16.15 5.31
CA LYS A 90 -1.35 -16.62 4.76
C LYS A 90 -2.11 -15.45 4.16
N PRO A 91 -2.04 -15.23 2.85
CA PRO A 91 -2.86 -14.21 2.20
C PRO A 91 -4.34 -14.44 2.47
N ILE A 92 -5.09 -13.35 2.58
CA ILE A 92 -6.53 -13.42 2.82
C ILE A 92 -7.23 -13.04 1.53
N HIS A 93 -7.86 -14.01 0.86
CA HIS A 93 -8.53 -13.79 -0.41
C HIS A 93 -9.84 -13.01 -0.23
N LEU A 94 -10.27 -12.37 -1.29
CA LEU A 94 -11.45 -11.49 -1.28
C LEU A 94 -12.71 -12.19 -0.76
N ASP A 95 -12.93 -13.45 -1.13
CA ASP A 95 -14.09 -14.23 -0.68
C ASP A 95 -14.13 -14.34 0.85
N GLU A 96 -12.98 -14.65 1.45
CA GLU A 96 -12.86 -14.72 2.91
C GLU A 96 -13.01 -13.35 3.56
N LEU A 97 -12.41 -12.32 2.95
CA LEU A 97 -12.54 -10.95 3.42
C LEU A 97 -14.00 -10.50 3.44
N ARG A 98 -14.76 -10.80 2.40
CA ARG A 98 -16.19 -10.48 2.31
C ARG A 98 -17.02 -11.24 3.33
N GLU A 99 -16.77 -12.54 3.42
CA GLU A 99 -17.56 -13.42 4.29
C GLU A 99 -17.33 -13.11 5.77
N LYS A 100 -16.07 -13.01 6.19
CA LYS A 100 -15.71 -12.86 7.60
C LYS A 100 -15.70 -11.43 8.09
N PHE A 101 -15.38 -10.47 7.24
CA PHE A 101 -15.13 -9.08 7.64
C PHE A 101 -15.99 -8.05 6.92
N LYS A 102 -16.88 -8.47 6.05
CA LYS A 102 -17.72 -7.57 5.23
C LYS A 102 -16.86 -6.54 4.49
N PHE A 103 -15.71 -6.99 4.03
CA PHE A 103 -14.73 -6.15 3.36
C PHE A 103 -15.19 -5.77 1.96
N THR A 104 -14.95 -4.50 1.58
CA THR A 104 -15.05 -4.04 0.22
C THR A 104 -13.71 -3.43 -0.17
N ALA A 105 -13.16 -3.88 -1.31
CA ALA A 105 -11.86 -3.37 -1.77
C ALA A 105 -11.95 -1.85 -2.01
N PRO A 106 -11.11 -1.03 -1.35
CA PRO A 106 -11.17 0.41 -1.54
C PRO A 106 -10.62 0.81 -2.91
N GLN A 107 -11.14 1.89 -3.48
CA GLN A 107 -10.54 2.47 -4.68
C GLN A 107 -9.20 3.13 -4.38
N SER A 108 -9.03 3.65 -3.17
CA SER A 108 -7.77 4.21 -2.69
C SER A 108 -7.37 3.55 -1.38
N PHE A 109 -7.90 4.03 -0.25
CA PHE A 109 -7.64 3.44 1.06
C PHE A 109 -8.84 3.66 1.99
N PHE A 110 -8.85 2.92 3.10
CA PHE A 110 -9.68 3.22 4.27
C PHE A 110 -8.89 2.92 5.53
N TYR A 111 -9.31 3.52 6.65
CA TYR A 111 -8.67 3.26 7.94
C TYR A 111 -9.19 1.93 8.51
N LEU A 112 -8.28 1.14 9.09
CA LEU A 112 -8.66 -0.13 9.74
C LEU A 112 -9.66 0.07 10.87
N ASP A 113 -9.64 1.23 11.52
CA ASP A 113 -10.60 1.54 12.58
C ASP A 113 -12.05 1.46 12.12
N SER A 114 -12.30 1.58 10.82
CA SER A 114 -13.64 1.43 10.26
C SER A 114 -14.09 -0.02 10.12
N ASN A 115 -13.20 -0.98 10.33
CA ASN A 115 -13.48 -2.41 10.27
C ASN A 115 -12.80 -3.12 11.45
N VAL A 116 -13.46 -3.09 12.59
CA VAL A 116 -12.89 -3.57 13.87
C VAL A 116 -12.52 -5.04 13.84
N LYS A 117 -13.36 -5.89 13.23
CA LYS A 117 -13.08 -7.33 13.14
C LYS A 117 -11.82 -7.61 12.32
N LEU A 118 -11.67 -6.92 11.20
CA LEU A 118 -10.48 -7.06 10.36
C LEU A 118 -9.25 -6.56 11.10
N LYS A 119 -9.35 -5.41 11.74
CA LYS A 119 -8.26 -4.84 12.54
C LYS A 119 -7.77 -5.81 13.60
N GLU A 120 -8.68 -6.38 14.37
CA GLU A 120 -8.35 -7.36 15.43
C GLU A 120 -7.68 -8.61 14.84
N TYR A 121 -8.19 -9.10 13.73
CA TYR A 121 -7.58 -10.25 13.05
C TYR A 121 -6.15 -9.95 12.60
N LEU A 122 -5.93 -8.78 12.00
CA LEU A 122 -4.61 -8.38 11.49
C LEU A 122 -3.58 -8.15 12.61
N GLU A 123 -3.99 -7.87 13.83
CA GLU A 123 -3.08 -7.74 14.96
C GLU A 123 -2.34 -9.03 15.30
N SER A 124 -2.90 -10.18 14.90
CA SER A 124 -2.34 -11.51 15.22
C SER A 124 -1.80 -12.25 13.99
N VAL A 125 -1.87 -11.67 12.79
CA VAL A 125 -1.36 -12.35 11.60
C VAL A 125 0.16 -12.40 11.58
N GLU A 126 0.70 -13.48 11.04
CA GLU A 126 2.13 -13.62 10.85
C GLU A 126 2.56 -13.04 9.51
N VAL A 127 3.63 -12.29 9.55
CA VAL A 127 4.25 -11.70 8.36
C VAL A 127 5.72 -12.06 8.30
N GLU A 128 6.29 -12.02 7.10
CA GLU A 128 7.72 -12.19 6.90
C GLU A 128 8.26 -11.04 6.05
N ARG A 129 9.48 -10.61 6.35
CA ARG A 129 10.10 -9.49 5.64
C ARG A 129 10.49 -9.91 4.23
N VAL A 130 10.20 -9.05 3.26
CA VAL A 130 10.57 -9.25 1.85
C VAL A 130 11.74 -8.35 1.47
N ILE A 131 11.65 -7.07 1.84
CA ILE A 131 12.73 -6.10 1.59
C ILE A 131 12.88 -5.11 2.73
#